data_3a56ae5ed10e397b156f71b14cd7103e
#
_entry.id   3a56ae5ed10e397b156f71b14cd7103e
#
_cell.length_a   1.000
_cell.length_b   1.000
_cell.length_c   1.000
_cell.angle_alpha   90.00
_cell.angle_beta   90.00
_cell.angle_gamma   90.00
#
_symmetry.space_group_name_H-M   'P 1'
#
loop_
_entity.id
_entity.type
_entity.pdbx_description
1 polymer ?
#
loop_
_entity_poly.entity_id
_entity_poly.type
_entity_poly.pdbx_seq_one_letter_code
_entity_poly.pdbx_strand_id
1 'polypeptide(L)'
;MPEAELERRPASEESVDELQPLAALLAADVVAVHLSPEDGEPGLELSILDEAAPEEVRSQCVDLRSLLRERLGALALEEREAVLELLDEVAAADPGSSDPVGLATSRALIREALRDPLPPTAVERDEPQGLHFDSVLALDDNAFYVRGWARDGQAPLTRLTMLSPEGSRIELLPGIYREPRPDVDSFYEEPAHTGADGTGFLGYCETRSPSLLSGGWVLEMENALGVAREVSGPQVSRDLLAARAAILSDLHKENRWDTVLMDHVVPAVTRIQQRLEERAAIKEVWEFGEVPRGAKNSIVIPLYGRIDFLEHQLAQFVHDPELRESELIYVLDSPELASALELSAGQLFELYGVPFRVAVLAQNGGYSVANNRGASVAGGELLLLLNSDVIPDGPGWLGRMASFYEEQKGIGALGPKLLFEDDTLQHAGIKFQRPPGGGAWENEHYFKGLHRDLPAANVTRPVPAVSGACLMIARELFEKVGGLRGMFVQGDYEDTDLGLRLRERGLETWYLPEVELYHLEGQSYALETRHAMSRYNVWLHTRLWDSEIEAVTAEIE
;
A
#
# COMPACT_ATOMS: atom_id res chain seq x y z
N MET A 1 6.66 41.73 20.22
CA MET A 1 6.47 40.79 21.35
C MET A 1 7.00 39.45 20.86
N PRO A 2 8.01 38.85 21.50
CA PRO A 2 8.89 37.88 20.87
C PRO A 2 8.28 36.46 20.82
N GLU A 3 8.62 35.80 19.73
CA GLU A 3 8.54 34.36 19.53
C GLU A 3 9.32 33.64 20.65
N ALA A 4 8.67 32.70 21.31
CA ALA A 4 9.33 31.77 22.19
C ALA A 4 9.78 30.56 21.37
N GLU A 5 11.06 30.51 21.06
CA GLU A 5 11.77 29.30 20.66
C GLU A 5 11.61 28.24 21.77
N LEU A 6 10.89 27.18 21.47
CA LEU A 6 10.96 25.95 22.25
C LEU A 6 12.26 25.23 21.84
N GLU A 7 13.32 25.49 22.61
CA GLU A 7 14.53 24.65 22.59
C GLU A 7 14.13 23.20 22.91
N ARG A 8 14.29 22.31 21.94
CA ARG A 8 14.34 20.87 22.19
C ARG A 8 15.52 20.60 23.13
N ARG A 9 15.25 20.22 24.37
CA ARG A 9 16.26 19.60 25.20
C ARG A 9 16.47 18.17 24.72
N PRO A 10 17.67 17.76 24.33
CA PRO A 10 17.96 16.35 24.12
C PRO A 10 17.74 15.61 25.46
N ALA A 11 17.20 14.38 25.38
CA ALA A 11 17.17 13.48 26.53
C ALA A 11 18.56 13.48 27.20
N SER A 12 18.63 13.56 28.52
CA SER A 12 19.90 13.57 29.21
C SER A 12 20.64 12.26 28.93
N GLU A 13 21.97 12.31 28.73
CA GLU A 13 22.79 11.11 28.54
C GLU A 13 22.54 10.04 29.62
N GLU A 14 22.18 10.45 30.86
CA GLU A 14 21.77 9.55 31.94
C GLU A 14 20.51 8.72 31.63
N SER A 15 19.51 9.26 30.92
CA SER A 15 18.30 8.50 30.57
C SER A 15 18.55 7.49 29.42
N VAL A 16 19.51 7.75 28.55
CA VAL A 16 19.92 6.84 27.47
C VAL A 16 20.68 5.64 28.02
N ASP A 17 21.54 5.84 29.03
CA ASP A 17 22.27 4.77 29.72
C ASP A 17 21.33 3.83 30.52
N GLU A 18 20.23 4.35 31.07
CA GLU A 18 19.19 3.51 31.71
C GLU A 18 18.35 2.68 30.73
N LEU A 19 18.22 3.12 29.50
CA LEU A 19 17.45 2.43 28.46
C LEU A 19 18.26 1.40 27.65
N GLN A 20 19.59 1.50 27.63
CA GLN A 20 20.48 0.53 26.97
C GLN A 20 20.34 -0.91 27.48
N PRO A 21 20.23 -1.18 28.81
CA PRO A 21 19.97 -2.53 29.29
C PRO A 21 18.63 -3.10 28.82
N LEU A 22 17.60 -2.26 28.72
CA LEU A 22 16.29 -2.66 28.22
C LEU A 22 16.35 -3.01 26.74
N ALA A 23 17.06 -2.21 25.92
CA ALA A 23 17.24 -2.48 24.50
C ALA A 23 18.05 -3.77 24.24
N ALA A 24 19.11 -4.02 25.02
CA ALA A 24 19.90 -5.24 24.93
C ALA A 24 19.10 -6.49 25.33
N LEU A 25 18.23 -6.36 26.31
CA LEU A 25 17.34 -7.44 26.77
C LEU A 25 16.25 -7.79 25.76
N LEU A 26 15.75 -6.81 25.05
CA LEU A 26 14.73 -6.95 24.03
C LEU A 26 15.26 -7.53 22.71
N ALA A 27 16.59 -7.55 22.55
CA ALA A 27 17.28 -8.19 21.43
C ALA A 27 17.60 -9.68 21.67
N ALA A 28 17.30 -10.22 22.88
CA ALA A 28 17.60 -11.61 23.23
C ALA A 28 16.40 -12.54 22.94
N ASP A 29 16.70 -13.76 22.46
CA ASP A 29 15.72 -14.73 21.96
C ASP A 29 14.75 -15.26 23.01
N VAL A 30 15.16 -15.31 24.29
CA VAL A 30 14.31 -15.74 25.41
C VAL A 30 14.66 -14.94 26.66
N VAL A 31 13.65 -14.32 27.26
CA VAL A 31 13.83 -13.52 28.48
C VAL A 31 12.99 -14.09 29.60
N ALA A 32 13.61 -14.49 30.70
CA ALA A 32 12.93 -14.80 31.94
C ALA A 32 12.95 -13.59 32.88
N VAL A 33 11.81 -13.32 33.48
CA VAL A 33 11.65 -12.25 34.45
C VAL A 33 11.66 -12.87 35.83
N HIS A 34 12.68 -12.58 36.63
CA HIS A 34 12.74 -12.93 38.06
C HIS A 34 12.33 -11.74 38.90
N LEU A 35 11.34 -11.93 39.73
CA LEU A 35 11.00 -11.00 40.81
C LEU A 35 11.80 -11.45 42.04
N SER A 36 12.91 -10.79 42.36
CA SER A 36 13.63 -11.02 43.59
C SER A 36 13.14 -10.03 44.66
N PRO A 37 12.69 -10.50 45.79
CA PRO A 37 12.47 -9.62 46.93
C PRO A 37 13.78 -9.48 47.71
N GLU A 38 14.60 -8.53 47.36
CA GLU A 38 15.68 -8.08 48.22
C GLU A 38 15.36 -6.69 48.75
N ASP A 39 15.24 -6.61 50.08
CA ASP A 39 15.27 -5.40 50.92
C ASP A 39 14.30 -4.25 50.56
N GLY A 40 13.03 -4.55 50.36
CA GLY A 40 11.99 -3.51 50.57
C GLY A 40 11.59 -2.70 49.35
N GLU A 41 12.25 -2.83 48.21
CA GLU A 41 11.78 -2.35 46.92
C GLU A 41 11.74 -3.49 45.90
N PRO A 42 10.70 -3.59 45.06
CA PRO A 42 10.62 -4.63 44.03
C PRO A 42 11.65 -4.34 42.93
N GLY A 43 12.79 -5.02 42.99
CA GLY A 43 13.78 -5.06 41.92
C GLY A 43 13.30 -6.04 40.83
N LEU A 44 13.42 -5.63 39.59
CA LEU A 44 13.16 -6.49 38.42
C LEU A 44 14.55 -6.95 37.92
N GLU A 45 14.84 -8.24 38.07
CA GLU A 45 16.03 -8.84 37.47
C GLU A 45 15.60 -9.64 36.24
N LEU A 46 16.16 -9.31 35.11
CA LEU A 46 15.86 -9.93 33.84
C LEU A 46 17.05 -10.82 33.45
N SER A 47 16.78 -12.10 33.18
CA SER A 47 17.81 -13.03 32.72
C SER A 47 17.37 -13.77 31.47
N ILE A 48 18.35 -14.12 30.64
CA ILE A 48 18.13 -14.93 29.42
C ILE A 48 17.99 -16.39 29.84
N LEU A 49 16.90 -17.05 29.40
CA LEU A 49 16.68 -18.49 29.64
C LEU A 49 17.03 -19.30 28.40
N ASP A 50 17.77 -20.39 28.62
CA ASP A 50 18.00 -21.42 27.63
C ASP A 50 16.73 -22.31 27.47
N GLU A 51 16.51 -22.86 26.27
CA GLU A 51 15.38 -23.78 25.97
C GLU A 51 15.28 -25.01 26.91
N ALA A 52 16.34 -25.30 27.66
CA ALA A 52 16.42 -26.39 28.62
C ALA A 52 15.93 -26.05 30.06
N ALA A 53 15.35 -24.88 30.29
CA ALA A 53 14.94 -24.45 31.64
C ALA A 53 13.82 -25.35 32.21
N PRO A 54 13.87 -25.71 33.54
CA PRO A 54 12.87 -26.56 34.17
C PRO A 54 11.47 -25.95 34.16
N GLU A 55 10.44 -26.81 34.13
CA GLU A 55 9.02 -26.42 34.02
C GLU A 55 8.54 -25.52 35.17
N GLU A 56 9.15 -25.66 36.37
CA GLU A 56 8.92 -24.80 37.53
C GLU A 56 9.33 -23.34 37.30
N VAL A 57 10.34 -23.08 36.47
CA VAL A 57 10.79 -21.73 36.12
C VAL A 57 9.88 -21.14 35.06
N ARG A 58 9.33 -21.96 34.18
CA ARG A 58 8.37 -21.51 33.15
C ARG A 58 7.03 -21.10 33.75
N SER A 59 6.61 -21.66 34.86
CA SER A 59 5.34 -21.31 35.53
C SER A 59 5.38 -19.96 36.26
N GLN A 60 6.58 -19.36 36.44
CA GLN A 60 6.77 -18.05 37.04
C GLN A 60 6.94 -16.94 35.99
N CYS A 61 6.88 -17.28 34.71
CA CYS A 61 6.97 -16.30 33.63
C CYS A 61 5.71 -15.45 33.56
N VAL A 62 5.84 -14.18 33.86
CA VAL A 62 4.83 -13.17 33.54
C VAL A 62 4.73 -13.08 32.02
N ASP A 63 3.53 -12.96 31.48
CA ASP A 63 3.34 -12.69 30.06
C ASP A 63 4.17 -11.45 29.66
N LEU A 64 5.21 -11.67 28.87
CA LEU A 64 6.15 -10.61 28.44
C LEU A 64 5.41 -9.43 27.81
N ARG A 65 4.31 -9.70 27.09
CA ARG A 65 3.45 -8.65 26.50
C ARG A 65 2.83 -7.76 27.58
N SER A 66 2.26 -8.36 28.62
CA SER A 66 1.63 -7.61 29.71
C SER A 66 2.65 -6.78 30.46
N LEU A 67 3.83 -7.32 30.72
CA LEU A 67 4.92 -6.61 31.38
C LEU A 67 5.46 -5.45 30.53
N LEU A 68 5.67 -5.69 29.24
CA LEU A 68 6.11 -4.65 28.30
C LEU A 68 5.07 -3.52 28.21
N ARG A 69 3.77 -3.87 28.14
CA ARG A 69 2.68 -2.89 28.16
C ARG A 69 2.69 -2.04 29.43
N GLU A 70 2.85 -2.66 30.58
CA GLU A 70 2.88 -1.96 31.87
C GLU A 70 4.08 -0.99 31.95
N ARG A 71 5.27 -1.44 31.57
CA ARG A 71 6.51 -0.65 31.68
C ARG A 71 6.60 0.43 30.62
N LEU A 72 6.30 0.11 29.36
CA LEU A 72 6.29 1.09 28.28
C LEU A 72 5.11 2.06 28.41
N GLY A 73 3.98 1.62 29.00
CA GLY A 73 2.86 2.49 29.32
C GLY A 73 3.15 3.56 30.37
N ALA A 74 4.13 3.31 31.25
CA ALA A 74 4.58 4.25 32.27
C ALA A 74 5.56 5.32 31.72
N LEU A 75 6.14 5.12 30.53
CA LEU A 75 7.07 6.05 29.91
C LEU A 75 6.37 7.28 29.33
N ALA A 76 7.00 8.44 29.42
CA ALA A 76 6.57 9.64 28.70
C ALA A 76 6.68 9.43 27.17
N LEU A 77 5.95 10.22 26.39
CA LEU A 77 5.92 10.08 24.91
C LEU A 77 7.33 10.18 24.30
N GLU A 78 8.13 11.15 24.75
CA GLU A 78 9.51 11.36 24.29
C GLU A 78 10.43 10.17 24.60
N GLU A 79 10.22 9.51 25.74
CA GLU A 79 10.96 8.30 26.14
C GLU A 79 10.55 7.09 25.27
N ARG A 80 9.29 6.99 24.87
CA ARG A 80 8.81 5.94 23.94
C ARG A 80 9.39 6.11 22.53
N GLU A 81 9.50 7.35 22.06
CA GLU A 81 10.13 7.66 20.78
C GLU A 81 11.62 7.30 20.81
N ALA A 82 12.32 7.64 21.90
CA ALA A 82 13.72 7.27 22.09
C ALA A 82 13.94 5.75 22.12
N VAL A 83 13.04 4.97 22.74
CA VAL A 83 13.10 3.50 22.71
C VAL A 83 12.94 2.95 21.29
N LEU A 84 12.05 3.54 20.46
CA LEU A 84 11.89 3.13 19.07
C LEU A 84 13.12 3.45 18.22
N GLU A 85 13.73 4.61 18.39
CA GLU A 85 14.95 5.00 17.70
C GLU A 85 16.13 4.08 18.08
N LEU A 86 16.31 3.79 19.38
CA LEU A 86 17.31 2.85 19.88
C LEU A 86 17.12 1.43 19.30
N LEU A 87 15.88 0.96 19.17
CA LEU A 87 15.58 -0.34 18.57
C LEU A 87 15.89 -0.38 17.07
N ASP A 88 15.70 0.73 16.38
CA ASP A 88 16.06 0.85 14.98
C ASP A 88 17.58 0.94 14.79
N GLU A 89 18.32 1.58 15.72
CA GLU A 89 19.78 1.61 15.74
C GLU A 89 20.39 0.23 16.05
N VAL A 90 19.87 -0.49 17.04
CA VAL A 90 20.31 -1.86 17.38
C VAL A 90 20.09 -2.82 16.21
N ALA A 91 18.95 -2.69 15.51
CA ALA A 91 18.70 -3.50 14.33
C ALA A 91 19.58 -3.14 13.13
N ALA A 92 20.03 -1.90 13.02
CA ALA A 92 20.95 -1.47 11.97
C ALA A 92 22.42 -1.85 12.27
N ALA A 93 22.78 -1.97 13.57
CA ALA A 93 24.15 -2.26 14.01
C ALA A 93 24.52 -3.76 13.93
N ASP A 94 23.55 -4.66 13.93
CA ASP A 94 23.79 -6.11 13.82
C ASP A 94 23.05 -6.75 12.63
N PRO A 95 23.49 -6.49 11.38
CA PRO A 95 22.92 -7.11 10.18
C PRO A 95 23.27 -8.61 10.07
N GLY A 96 24.05 -9.16 11.01
CA GLY A 96 24.48 -10.55 11.05
C GLY A 96 23.91 -11.35 12.22
N SER A 97 22.87 -10.86 12.90
CA SER A 97 22.18 -11.59 13.97
C SER A 97 21.83 -13.00 13.53
N SER A 98 22.15 -13.97 14.38
CA SER A 98 21.86 -15.40 14.13
C SER A 98 20.36 -15.72 14.13
N ASP A 99 19.50 -14.78 14.55
CA ASP A 99 18.04 -14.92 14.51
C ASP A 99 17.33 -13.62 14.06
N PRO A 100 17.24 -13.38 12.74
CA PRO A 100 16.49 -12.22 12.22
C PRO A 100 14.99 -12.32 12.48
N VAL A 101 14.45 -13.51 12.75
CA VAL A 101 13.02 -13.73 13.03
C VAL A 101 12.68 -13.32 14.46
N GLY A 102 13.53 -13.68 15.43
CA GLY A 102 13.37 -13.29 16.84
C GLY A 102 13.43 -11.78 17.03
N LEU A 103 14.41 -11.12 16.39
CA LEU A 103 14.55 -9.65 16.41
C LEU A 103 13.33 -8.95 15.78
N ALA A 104 12.86 -9.44 14.63
CA ALA A 104 11.67 -8.89 13.98
C ALA A 104 10.40 -9.07 14.83
N THR A 105 10.27 -10.22 15.51
CA THR A 105 9.16 -10.53 16.41
C THR A 105 9.20 -9.63 17.65
N SER A 106 10.36 -9.45 18.26
CA SER A 106 10.55 -8.57 19.42
C SER A 106 10.25 -7.12 19.07
N ARG A 107 10.71 -6.62 17.92
CA ARG A 107 10.38 -5.29 17.41
C ARG A 107 8.87 -5.11 17.18
N ALA A 108 8.21 -6.13 16.65
CA ALA A 108 6.76 -6.10 16.43
C ALA A 108 6.00 -6.04 17.77
N LEU A 109 6.42 -6.82 18.78
CA LEU A 109 5.84 -6.83 20.12
C LEU A 109 6.01 -5.48 20.84
N ILE A 110 7.18 -4.88 20.72
CA ILE A 110 7.45 -3.58 21.34
C ILE A 110 6.68 -2.47 20.63
N ARG A 111 6.66 -2.49 19.30
CA ARG A 111 5.82 -1.57 18.53
C ARG A 111 4.34 -1.73 18.86
N GLU A 112 3.88 -2.95 19.08
CA GLU A 112 2.51 -3.23 19.55
C GLU A 112 2.28 -2.70 20.97
N ALA A 113 3.23 -2.91 21.90
CA ALA A 113 3.14 -2.41 23.26
C ALA A 113 3.19 -0.87 23.35
N LEU A 114 3.99 -0.23 22.49
CA LEU A 114 4.05 1.24 22.36
C LEU A 114 2.82 1.83 21.67
N ARG A 115 2.04 1.01 20.94
CA ARG A 115 0.78 1.41 20.30
C ARG A 115 -0.40 1.40 21.26
N ASP A 116 -0.32 0.64 22.36
CA ASP A 116 -1.42 0.60 23.32
C ASP A 116 -1.54 1.94 24.06
N PRO A 117 -2.72 2.55 24.07
CA PRO A 117 -2.98 3.69 24.93
C PRO A 117 -2.85 3.27 26.39
N LEU A 118 -2.55 4.24 27.25
CA LEU A 118 -2.60 4.07 28.70
C LEU A 118 -3.93 3.40 29.09
N PRO A 119 -3.95 2.51 30.11
CA PRO A 119 -5.18 1.85 30.52
C PRO A 119 -6.26 2.92 30.74
N PRO A 120 -7.46 2.70 30.19
CA PRO A 120 -8.54 3.67 30.28
C PRO A 120 -8.91 3.90 31.73
N THR A 121 -8.94 5.16 32.14
CA THR A 121 -9.63 5.53 33.37
C THR A 121 -11.10 5.16 33.16
N ALA A 122 -11.64 4.24 33.95
CA ALA A 122 -13.02 3.82 33.82
C ALA A 122 -13.96 5.02 33.90
N VAL A 123 -14.64 5.30 32.81
CA VAL A 123 -15.73 6.27 32.78
C VAL A 123 -17.03 5.49 32.79
N GLU A 124 -17.91 5.85 33.72
CA GLU A 124 -19.25 5.29 33.80
C GLU A 124 -19.94 5.44 32.44
N ARG A 125 -20.36 4.30 31.87
CA ARG A 125 -21.25 4.31 30.71
C ARG A 125 -22.64 4.67 31.22
N ASP A 126 -23.10 5.87 30.98
CA ASP A 126 -24.50 6.18 31.17
C ASP A 126 -25.31 5.61 29.99
N GLU A 127 -25.98 4.45 30.21
CA GLU A 127 -26.99 4.00 29.26
C GLU A 127 -28.17 5.00 29.32
N PRO A 128 -28.70 5.43 28.20
CA PRO A 128 -28.83 4.83 26.88
C PRO A 128 -27.91 5.38 25.77
N GLN A 129 -26.90 6.12 26.07
CA GLN A 129 -26.04 6.80 25.13
C GLN A 129 -24.76 5.97 24.89
N GLY A 130 -24.85 4.96 24.04
CA GLY A 130 -23.69 4.17 23.63
C GLY A 130 -22.93 4.85 22.49
N LEU A 131 -21.61 4.85 22.56
CA LEU A 131 -20.75 5.28 21.47
C LEU A 131 -19.45 4.49 21.49
N HIS A 132 -18.85 4.30 20.33
CA HIS A 132 -17.63 3.52 20.18
C HIS A 132 -16.86 3.87 18.91
N PHE A 133 -15.52 3.85 19.00
CA PHE A 133 -14.66 3.79 17.82
C PHE A 133 -14.39 2.33 17.43
N ASP A 134 -14.76 1.95 16.22
CA ASP A 134 -14.30 0.67 15.65
C ASP A 134 -12.83 0.79 15.21
N SER A 135 -12.44 1.91 14.62
CA SER A 135 -11.06 2.16 14.21
C SER A 135 -10.76 3.65 14.04
N VAL A 136 -9.51 4.01 14.29
CA VAL A 136 -8.90 5.28 13.86
C VAL A 136 -7.61 4.94 13.13
N LEU A 137 -7.53 5.34 11.86
CA LEU A 137 -6.42 5.06 10.96
C LEU A 137 -5.68 6.37 10.69
N ALA A 138 -4.48 6.55 11.24
CA ALA A 138 -3.65 7.71 10.95
C ALA A 138 -3.06 7.58 9.54
N LEU A 139 -3.37 8.53 8.68
CA LEU A 139 -2.90 8.57 7.29
C LEU A 139 -1.57 9.33 7.20
N ASP A 140 -1.44 10.37 8.00
CA ASP A 140 -0.21 11.11 8.29
C ASP A 140 -0.39 11.93 9.59
N ASP A 141 0.48 12.92 9.81
CA ASP A 141 0.46 13.75 11.03
C ASP A 141 -0.75 14.68 11.11
N ASN A 142 -1.45 14.91 10.01
CA ASN A 142 -2.53 15.89 9.89
C ASN A 142 -3.85 15.32 9.39
N ALA A 143 -3.93 14.01 9.09
CA ALA A 143 -5.13 13.39 8.57
C ALA A 143 -5.32 11.97 9.10
N PHE A 144 -6.59 11.62 9.30
CA PHE A 144 -6.98 10.29 9.74
C PHE A 144 -8.31 9.89 9.10
N TYR A 145 -8.56 8.59 9.11
CA TYR A 145 -9.85 8.02 8.77
C TYR A 145 -10.43 7.37 10.02
N VAL A 146 -11.67 7.73 10.33
CA VAL A 146 -12.35 7.27 11.53
C VAL A 146 -13.55 6.43 11.16
N ARG A 147 -13.81 5.40 11.96
CA ARG A 147 -15.02 4.59 11.92
C ARG A 147 -15.48 4.24 13.30
N GLY A 148 -16.80 4.21 13.49
CA GLY A 148 -17.40 3.89 14.76
C GLY A 148 -18.91 3.93 14.72
N TRP A 149 -19.51 4.00 15.89
CA TRP A 149 -20.94 4.18 16.02
C TRP A 149 -21.29 5.06 17.23
N ALA A 150 -22.40 5.77 17.12
CA ALA A 150 -22.96 6.59 18.20
C ALA A 150 -24.48 6.47 18.14
N ARG A 151 -25.07 5.96 19.24
CA ARG A 151 -26.51 5.85 19.38
C ARG A 151 -27.06 7.19 19.85
N ASP A 152 -27.97 7.73 19.08
CA ASP A 152 -28.60 9.02 19.39
C ASP A 152 -29.68 8.87 20.48
N GLY A 153 -30.01 7.64 20.86
CA GLY A 153 -31.04 7.35 21.85
C GLY A 153 -32.39 7.97 21.43
N GLN A 154 -32.97 8.76 22.33
CA GLN A 154 -34.23 9.48 22.09
C GLN A 154 -34.02 10.92 21.61
N ALA A 155 -32.79 11.38 21.45
CA ALA A 155 -32.47 12.75 21.06
C ALA A 155 -31.39 12.78 19.95
N PRO A 156 -31.60 13.54 18.87
CA PRO A 156 -30.64 13.66 17.80
C PRO A 156 -29.26 14.13 18.28
N LEU A 157 -28.23 13.59 17.66
CA LEU A 157 -26.85 13.96 17.91
C LEU A 157 -26.61 15.41 17.46
N THR A 158 -26.18 16.27 18.37
CA THR A 158 -25.87 17.68 18.09
C THR A 158 -24.38 17.92 17.89
N ARG A 159 -23.52 17.14 18.55
CA ARG A 159 -22.07 17.19 18.42
C ARG A 159 -21.46 15.80 18.58
N LEU A 160 -20.44 15.54 17.76
CA LEU A 160 -19.55 14.39 17.89
C LEU A 160 -18.12 14.88 17.79
N THR A 161 -17.33 14.65 18.82
CA THR A 161 -15.99 15.23 18.97
C THR A 161 -14.99 14.18 19.38
N MET A 162 -13.81 14.20 18.77
CA MET A 162 -12.62 13.51 19.29
C MET A 162 -11.84 14.46 20.18
N LEU A 163 -11.47 14.00 21.36
CA LEU A 163 -10.64 14.73 22.33
C LEU A 163 -9.27 14.04 22.44
N SER A 164 -8.20 14.81 22.22
CA SER A 164 -6.85 14.31 22.47
C SER A 164 -6.52 14.35 23.96
N PRO A 165 -5.51 13.56 24.40
CA PRO A 165 -5.01 13.62 25.77
C PRO A 165 -4.54 15.02 26.20
N GLU A 166 -4.05 15.82 25.26
CA GLU A 166 -3.59 17.21 25.49
C GLU A 166 -4.75 18.24 25.44
N GLY A 167 -6.00 17.79 25.27
CA GLY A 167 -7.17 18.65 25.26
C GLY A 167 -7.53 19.27 23.90
N SER A 168 -6.87 18.87 22.81
CA SER A 168 -7.27 19.26 21.47
C SER A 168 -8.62 18.65 21.11
N ARG A 169 -9.48 19.40 20.46
CA ARG A 169 -10.82 18.97 20.04
C ARG A 169 -10.94 18.95 18.53
N ILE A 170 -11.44 17.84 18.00
CA ILE A 170 -11.73 17.68 16.58
C ILE A 170 -13.22 17.40 16.45
N GLU A 171 -13.94 18.33 15.86
CA GLU A 171 -15.37 18.17 15.55
C GLU A 171 -15.51 17.20 14.37
N LEU A 172 -16.21 16.11 14.57
CA LEU A 172 -16.49 15.14 13.51
C LEU A 172 -17.73 15.51 12.71
N LEU A 173 -18.78 16.03 13.36
CA LEU A 173 -19.96 16.56 12.68
C LEU A 173 -19.74 18.01 12.20
N PRO A 174 -20.22 18.40 11.00
CA PRO A 174 -21.00 17.59 10.04
C PRO A 174 -20.15 16.79 9.03
N GLY A 175 -18.83 16.73 9.23
CA GLY A 175 -17.85 16.23 8.26
C GLY A 175 -17.76 14.70 8.13
N ILE A 176 -18.60 13.93 8.82
CA ILE A 176 -18.65 12.47 8.72
C ILE A 176 -19.93 12.00 8.02
N TYR A 177 -19.86 10.80 7.44
CA TYR A 177 -20.99 10.11 6.87
C TYR A 177 -21.63 9.19 7.91
N ARG A 178 -22.97 9.25 8.04
CA ARG A 178 -23.75 8.34 8.92
C ARG A 178 -24.17 7.13 8.11
N GLU A 179 -24.00 5.94 8.68
CA GLU A 179 -24.33 4.68 8.03
C GLU A 179 -25.17 3.75 8.95
N PRO A 180 -26.00 2.88 8.35
CA PRO A 180 -26.71 1.86 9.13
C PRO A 180 -25.76 0.89 9.81
N ARG A 181 -26.03 0.51 11.06
CA ARG A 181 -25.32 -0.51 11.83
C ARG A 181 -26.30 -1.53 12.41
N PRO A 182 -26.84 -2.43 11.56
CA PRO A 182 -27.83 -3.43 12.01
C PRO A 182 -27.31 -4.34 13.13
N ASP A 183 -26.00 -4.53 13.23
CA ASP A 183 -25.35 -5.26 14.31
C ASP A 183 -25.47 -4.53 15.65
N VAL A 184 -25.28 -3.22 15.67
CA VAL A 184 -25.44 -2.36 16.84
C VAL A 184 -26.92 -2.26 17.22
N ASP A 185 -27.78 -1.93 16.24
CA ASP A 185 -29.23 -1.82 16.47
C ASP A 185 -29.80 -3.12 17.04
N SER A 186 -29.40 -4.27 16.50
CA SER A 186 -29.82 -5.58 16.97
C SER A 186 -29.31 -5.90 18.38
N PHE A 187 -28.08 -5.53 18.69
CA PHE A 187 -27.50 -5.74 20.03
C PHE A 187 -28.27 -4.98 21.13
N TYR A 188 -28.76 -3.78 20.80
CA TYR A 188 -29.51 -2.94 21.73
C TYR A 188 -31.03 -3.10 21.62
N GLU A 189 -31.51 -4.06 20.81
CA GLU A 189 -32.95 -4.31 20.62
C GLU A 189 -33.72 -3.09 20.06
N GLU A 190 -33.03 -2.22 19.29
CA GLU A 190 -33.60 -1.03 18.70
C GLU A 190 -34.12 -1.28 17.28
N PRO A 191 -35.09 -0.49 16.79
CA PRO A 191 -35.48 -0.52 15.39
C PRO A 191 -34.29 -0.19 14.49
N ALA A 192 -34.19 -0.87 13.33
CA ALA A 192 -33.13 -0.59 12.38
C ALA A 192 -33.15 0.87 11.90
N HIS A 193 -32.06 1.57 12.10
CA HIS A 193 -31.87 2.92 11.63
C HIS A 193 -31.35 2.88 10.17
N THR A 194 -31.90 3.72 9.31
CA THR A 194 -31.58 3.73 7.90
C THR A 194 -31.18 5.11 7.40
N GLY A 195 -30.19 5.15 6.49
CA GLY A 195 -29.77 6.39 5.85
C GLY A 195 -29.06 7.38 6.77
N ALA A 196 -29.46 8.66 6.72
CA ALA A 196 -28.83 9.73 7.49
C ALA A 196 -29.01 9.60 9.02
N ASP A 197 -29.92 8.75 9.45
CA ASP A 197 -30.18 8.46 10.85
C ASP A 197 -29.48 7.19 11.33
N GLY A 198 -28.56 6.63 10.52
CA GLY A 198 -27.78 5.45 10.87
C GLY A 198 -26.96 5.64 12.14
N THR A 199 -26.87 4.60 12.99
CA THR A 199 -26.07 4.63 14.21
C THR A 199 -24.58 4.64 13.96
N GLY A 200 -24.12 4.09 12.82
CA GLY A 200 -22.72 4.08 12.43
C GLY A 200 -22.26 5.43 11.88
N PHE A 201 -20.95 5.60 11.90
CA PHE A 201 -20.30 6.72 11.22
C PHE A 201 -18.95 6.31 10.64
N LEU A 202 -18.58 6.97 9.56
CA LEU A 202 -17.25 6.94 8.99
C LEU A 202 -16.86 8.32 8.45
N GLY A 203 -15.58 8.61 8.36
CA GLY A 203 -15.14 9.86 7.78
C GLY A 203 -13.64 10.01 7.63
N TYR A 204 -13.25 10.72 6.57
CA TYR A 204 -11.93 11.30 6.42
C TYR A 204 -11.93 12.65 7.14
N CYS A 205 -10.96 12.86 8.00
CA CYS A 205 -10.84 14.08 8.79
C CYS A 205 -9.42 14.64 8.68
N GLU A 206 -9.34 15.96 8.56
CA GLU A 206 -8.09 16.70 8.66
C GLU A 206 -8.00 17.40 10.00
N THR A 207 -6.81 17.45 10.57
CA THR A 207 -6.55 18.16 11.81
C THR A 207 -5.21 18.87 11.74
N ARG A 208 -5.09 19.93 12.53
CA ARG A 208 -3.82 20.63 12.72
C ARG A 208 -3.12 20.22 14.03
N SER A 209 -3.65 19.22 14.72
CA SER A 209 -3.09 18.76 15.97
C SER A 209 -1.99 17.74 15.71
N PRO A 210 -0.75 17.97 16.13
CA PRO A 210 0.35 17.01 15.97
C PRO A 210 0.20 15.76 16.83
N SER A 211 -0.78 15.71 17.73
CA SER A 211 -1.00 14.60 18.67
C SER A 211 -1.89 13.47 18.14
N LEU A 212 -2.29 13.48 16.86
CA LEU A 212 -3.01 12.35 16.24
C LEU A 212 -2.33 11.00 16.44
N LEU A 213 -1.02 11.03 16.62
CA LEU A 213 -0.21 9.82 16.70
C LEU A 213 -0.04 9.30 18.13
N SER A 214 -0.44 10.04 19.15
CA SER A 214 -0.14 9.71 20.56
C SER A 214 -1.07 8.67 21.20
N GLY A 215 -2.20 8.33 20.56
CA GLY A 215 -3.21 7.46 21.17
C GLY A 215 -3.95 8.14 22.34
N GLY A 216 -4.86 7.42 22.99
CA GLY A 216 -5.61 7.94 24.15
C GLY A 216 -6.69 8.96 23.80
N TRP A 217 -7.17 8.96 22.56
CA TRP A 217 -8.29 9.77 22.12
C TRP A 217 -9.58 9.31 22.78
N VAL A 218 -10.43 10.25 23.16
CA VAL A 218 -11.76 10.06 23.72
C VAL A 218 -12.79 10.48 22.70
N LEU A 219 -13.82 9.68 22.49
CA LEU A 219 -14.98 10.07 21.70
C LEU A 219 -16.01 10.68 22.65
N GLU A 220 -16.46 11.90 22.34
CA GLU A 220 -17.50 12.61 23.08
C GLU A 220 -18.68 12.90 22.15
N MET A 221 -19.86 12.51 22.55
CA MET A 221 -21.10 12.92 21.89
C MET A 221 -21.95 13.81 22.78
N GLU A 222 -22.66 14.75 22.18
CA GLU A 222 -23.59 15.66 22.84
C GLU A 222 -24.94 15.64 22.12
N ASN A 223 -26.00 15.58 22.90
CA ASN A 223 -27.37 15.73 22.45
C ASN A 223 -28.19 16.46 23.52
N ALA A 224 -29.50 16.61 23.34
CA ALA A 224 -30.37 17.29 24.27
C ALA A 224 -30.46 16.62 25.68
N LEU A 225 -30.03 15.38 25.83
CA LEU A 225 -30.03 14.63 27.09
C LEU A 225 -28.72 14.77 27.87
N GLY A 226 -27.66 15.29 27.25
CA GLY A 226 -26.37 15.50 27.90
C GLY A 226 -25.18 15.12 27.07
N VAL A 227 -24.06 14.87 27.74
CA VAL A 227 -22.77 14.51 27.13
C VAL A 227 -22.39 13.09 27.56
N ALA A 228 -22.13 12.23 26.60
CA ALA A 228 -21.56 10.91 26.83
C ALA A 228 -20.13 10.83 26.28
N ARG A 229 -19.27 10.08 26.97
CA ARG A 229 -17.87 9.90 26.60
C ARG A 229 -17.50 8.44 26.58
N GLU A 230 -16.83 8.01 25.52
CA GLU A 230 -16.10 6.75 25.49
C GLU A 230 -14.62 7.01 25.74
N VAL A 231 -14.06 6.34 26.71
CA VAL A 231 -12.66 6.50 27.17
C VAL A 231 -11.76 5.35 26.73
N SER A 232 -12.32 4.25 26.24
CA SER A 232 -11.52 3.21 25.60
C SER A 232 -11.10 3.69 24.23
N GLY A 233 -10.08 4.55 24.18
CA GLY A 233 -9.58 5.09 22.93
C GLY A 233 -9.21 3.99 21.95
N PRO A 234 -9.54 4.13 20.65
CA PRO A 234 -9.16 3.16 19.64
C PRO A 234 -7.66 3.10 19.50
N GLN A 235 -7.16 1.92 19.19
CA GLN A 235 -5.78 1.81 18.72
C GLN A 235 -5.64 2.59 17.41
N VAL A 236 -4.74 3.57 17.38
CA VAL A 236 -4.44 4.31 16.15
C VAL A 236 -3.47 3.47 15.31
N SER A 237 -3.96 2.89 14.23
CA SER A 237 -3.10 2.18 13.29
C SER A 237 -2.33 3.18 12.41
N ARG A 238 -1.03 2.92 12.21
CA ARG A 238 -0.11 3.68 11.35
C ARG A 238 0.35 2.88 10.13
N ASP A 239 -0.10 1.64 10.01
CA ASP A 239 0.18 0.82 8.85
C ASP A 239 -0.66 1.29 7.68
N LEU A 240 -0.01 1.98 6.74
CA LEU A 240 -0.70 2.57 5.58
C LEU A 240 -1.29 1.52 4.65
N LEU A 241 -0.67 0.35 4.51
CA LEU A 241 -1.19 -0.72 3.66
C LEU A 241 -2.41 -1.37 4.30
N ALA A 242 -2.34 -1.65 5.61
CA ALA A 242 -3.47 -2.16 6.37
C ALA A 242 -4.62 -1.13 6.43
N ALA A 243 -4.31 0.16 6.62
CA ALA A 243 -5.30 1.24 6.60
C ALA A 243 -6.01 1.32 5.24
N ARG A 244 -5.26 1.28 4.13
CA ARG A 244 -5.83 1.26 2.78
C ARG A 244 -6.75 0.06 2.57
N ALA A 245 -6.30 -1.13 2.95
CA ALA A 245 -7.11 -2.34 2.84
C ALA A 245 -8.40 -2.24 3.67
N ALA A 246 -8.33 -1.74 4.91
CA ALA A 246 -9.49 -1.54 5.77
C ALA A 246 -10.50 -0.54 5.18
N ILE A 247 -10.03 0.62 4.70
CA ILE A 247 -10.89 1.63 4.06
C ILE A 247 -11.58 1.05 2.81
N LEU A 248 -10.85 0.32 1.96
CA LEU A 248 -11.40 -0.25 0.73
C LEU A 248 -12.31 -1.45 0.98
N SER A 249 -12.11 -2.21 2.07
CA SER A 249 -12.99 -3.33 2.42
C SER A 249 -14.42 -2.87 2.80
N ASP A 250 -14.58 -1.64 3.21
CA ASP A 250 -15.88 -1.06 3.52
C ASP A 250 -16.75 -0.75 2.29
N LEU A 251 -16.17 -0.79 1.09
CA LEU A 251 -16.88 -0.57 -0.17
C LEU A 251 -17.87 -1.69 -0.56
N HIS A 252 -18.02 -2.73 0.26
CA HIS A 252 -19.01 -3.80 0.02
C HIS A 252 -20.44 -3.40 0.34
N LYS A 253 -20.64 -2.34 1.09
CA LYS A 253 -21.96 -1.97 1.61
C LYS A 253 -22.69 -1.07 0.63
N GLU A 254 -23.87 -1.48 0.27
CA GLU A 254 -24.70 -0.98 -0.82
C GLU A 254 -25.12 0.50 -0.69
N ASN A 255 -25.22 1.18 -1.83
CA ASN A 255 -26.22 2.18 -2.19
C ASN A 255 -25.98 3.69 -1.96
N ARG A 256 -24.81 4.18 -1.46
CA ARG A 256 -24.52 5.64 -1.48
C ARG A 256 -23.05 5.94 -1.80
N TRP A 257 -22.57 5.29 -2.80
CA TRP A 257 -21.16 5.25 -3.15
C TRP A 257 -20.54 6.60 -3.46
N ASP A 258 -21.23 7.45 -4.20
CA ASP A 258 -20.62 8.70 -4.70
C ASP A 258 -20.20 9.64 -3.57
N THR A 259 -21.05 9.90 -2.58
CA THR A 259 -20.72 10.79 -1.46
C THR A 259 -19.62 10.20 -0.58
N VAL A 260 -19.75 8.92 -0.18
CA VAL A 260 -18.75 8.25 0.67
C VAL A 260 -17.40 8.18 -0.03
N LEU A 261 -17.41 7.82 -1.33
CA LEU A 261 -16.19 7.74 -2.12
C LEU A 261 -15.55 9.12 -2.30
N MET A 262 -16.30 10.12 -2.71
CA MET A 262 -15.76 11.45 -3.00
C MET A 262 -15.25 12.17 -1.76
N ASP A 263 -16.01 12.13 -0.68
CA ASP A 263 -15.74 13.00 0.48
C ASP A 263 -14.83 12.29 1.51
N HIS A 264 -14.77 10.97 1.51
CA HIS A 264 -14.07 10.22 2.56
C HIS A 264 -13.04 9.23 2.04
N VAL A 265 -13.40 8.33 1.11
CA VAL A 265 -12.51 7.25 0.67
C VAL A 265 -11.41 7.77 -0.25
N VAL A 266 -11.76 8.56 -1.27
CA VAL A 266 -10.77 9.09 -2.24
C VAL A 266 -9.74 9.99 -1.55
N PRO A 267 -10.09 10.96 -0.71
CA PRO A 267 -9.10 11.75 0.01
C PRO A 267 -8.16 10.89 0.87
N ALA A 268 -8.74 9.92 1.61
CA ALA A 268 -7.95 9.03 2.46
C ALA A 268 -6.99 8.14 1.64
N VAL A 269 -7.49 7.47 0.62
CA VAL A 269 -6.68 6.60 -0.24
C VAL A 269 -5.62 7.39 -1.00
N THR A 270 -5.97 8.56 -1.54
CA THR A 270 -5.00 9.44 -2.23
C THR A 270 -3.87 9.83 -1.29
N ARG A 271 -4.17 10.21 -0.06
CA ARG A 271 -3.17 10.59 0.94
C ARG A 271 -2.26 9.41 1.31
N ILE A 272 -2.83 8.23 1.49
CA ILE A 272 -2.05 7.00 1.72
C ILE A 272 -1.13 6.73 0.53
N GLN A 273 -1.65 6.80 -0.70
CA GLN A 273 -0.86 6.52 -1.90
C GLN A 273 0.30 7.50 -2.06
N GLN A 274 0.07 8.80 -1.82
CA GLN A 274 1.14 9.81 -1.82
C GLN A 274 2.23 9.48 -0.80
N ARG A 275 1.86 9.08 0.42
CA ARG A 275 2.84 8.69 1.45
C ARG A 275 3.58 7.40 1.10
N LEU A 276 2.90 6.42 0.52
CA LEU A 276 3.55 5.20 0.04
C LEU A 276 4.53 5.52 -1.10
N GLU A 277 4.14 6.39 -2.04
CA GLU A 277 5.00 6.84 -3.13
C GLU A 277 6.25 7.58 -2.61
N GLU A 278 6.10 8.51 -1.64
CA GLU A 278 7.21 9.21 -1.00
C GLU A 278 8.20 8.24 -0.35
N ARG A 279 7.70 7.22 0.36
CA ARG A 279 8.50 6.22 1.05
C ARG A 279 9.13 5.17 0.13
N ALA A 280 8.52 4.92 -1.03
CA ALA A 280 9.01 3.99 -2.04
C ALA A 280 10.10 4.64 -2.93
N ALA A 281 11.07 5.31 -2.32
CA ALA A 281 12.26 5.79 -3.01
C ALA A 281 13.18 4.62 -3.39
N ILE A 282 13.99 4.79 -4.42
CA ILE A 282 15.06 3.83 -4.73
C ILE A 282 16.11 3.94 -3.62
N LYS A 283 16.29 2.83 -2.89
CA LYS A 283 17.29 2.72 -1.83
C LYS A 283 18.67 2.47 -2.39
N GLU A 284 18.76 1.57 -3.36
CA GLU A 284 20.01 1.15 -3.99
C GLU A 284 19.75 0.59 -5.39
N VAL A 285 20.79 0.54 -6.21
CA VAL A 285 20.75 -0.07 -7.55
C VAL A 285 21.92 -1.03 -7.67
N TRP A 286 21.62 -2.29 -7.93
CA TRP A 286 22.64 -3.31 -8.20
C TRP A 286 22.83 -3.45 -9.71
N GLU A 287 24.06 -3.69 -10.15
CA GLU A 287 24.38 -3.93 -11.55
C GLU A 287 25.04 -5.32 -11.68
N PHE A 288 24.51 -6.13 -12.59
CA PHE A 288 25.01 -7.46 -12.92
C PHE A 288 25.49 -7.44 -14.38
N GLY A 289 26.81 -7.56 -14.58
CA GLY A 289 27.45 -7.43 -15.88
C GLY A 289 27.62 -6.00 -16.37
N GLU A 290 28.06 -5.87 -17.62
CA GLU A 290 28.20 -4.57 -18.29
C GLU A 290 26.85 -4.15 -18.90
N VAL A 291 26.05 -3.41 -18.15
CA VAL A 291 24.74 -2.94 -18.61
C VAL A 291 24.95 -1.89 -19.72
N PRO A 292 24.30 -2.03 -20.89
CA PRO A 292 24.46 -1.12 -22.02
C PRO A 292 24.03 0.30 -21.64
N ARG A 293 24.98 1.23 -21.60
CA ARG A 293 24.71 2.64 -21.38
C ARG A 293 24.44 3.33 -22.72
N GLY A 294 23.33 4.08 -22.80
CA GLY A 294 22.86 4.69 -24.04
C GLY A 294 22.21 3.68 -24.98
N ALA A 295 21.71 2.57 -24.45
CA ALA A 295 20.83 1.67 -25.18
C ALA A 295 19.61 2.43 -25.71
N LYS A 296 19.11 2.01 -26.87
CA LYS A 296 17.89 2.59 -27.43
C LYS A 296 16.66 2.30 -26.57
N ASN A 297 16.58 1.07 -26.06
CA ASN A 297 15.46 0.57 -25.32
C ASN A 297 15.84 0.33 -23.85
N SER A 298 14.99 0.77 -22.92
CA SER A 298 15.02 0.38 -21.52
C SER A 298 13.76 -0.40 -21.19
N ILE A 299 13.94 -1.59 -20.60
CA ILE A 299 12.86 -2.48 -20.21
C ILE A 299 12.74 -2.41 -18.69
N VAL A 300 11.60 -1.93 -18.19
CA VAL A 300 11.30 -1.79 -16.77
C VAL A 300 10.39 -2.93 -16.33
N ILE A 301 10.84 -3.71 -15.34
CA ILE A 301 10.19 -4.95 -14.92
C ILE A 301 9.99 -4.92 -13.40
N PRO A 302 8.79 -4.63 -12.89
CA PRO A 302 8.52 -4.68 -11.46
C PRO A 302 8.48 -6.13 -10.92
N LEU A 303 9.13 -6.36 -9.76
CA LEU A 303 9.09 -7.60 -9.01
C LEU A 303 8.36 -7.37 -7.69
N TYR A 304 7.25 -8.09 -7.48
CA TYR A 304 6.47 -8.02 -6.26
C TYR A 304 6.06 -9.41 -5.77
N GLY A 305 6.32 -9.69 -4.50
CA GLY A 305 5.94 -10.94 -3.81
C GLY A 305 6.64 -12.21 -4.31
N ARG A 306 7.13 -12.21 -5.55
CA ARG A 306 7.84 -13.35 -6.19
C ARG A 306 9.06 -12.84 -6.94
N ILE A 307 10.20 -13.52 -6.77
CA ILE A 307 11.46 -13.20 -7.43
C ILE A 307 11.90 -14.26 -8.45
N ASP A 308 11.24 -15.41 -8.47
CA ASP A 308 11.54 -16.54 -9.37
C ASP A 308 11.26 -16.22 -10.85
N PHE A 309 10.39 -15.27 -11.14
CA PHE A 309 10.17 -14.80 -12.51
C PHE A 309 11.40 -14.15 -13.15
N LEU A 310 12.35 -13.64 -12.36
CA LEU A 310 13.66 -13.20 -12.87
C LEU A 310 14.36 -14.33 -13.63
N GLU A 311 14.38 -15.56 -13.07
CA GLU A 311 14.98 -16.71 -13.72
C GLU A 311 14.25 -17.08 -15.01
N HIS A 312 12.92 -17.13 -14.99
CA HIS A 312 12.10 -17.47 -16.16
C HIS A 312 12.34 -16.51 -17.32
N GLN A 313 12.40 -15.22 -17.04
CA GLN A 313 12.66 -14.20 -18.06
C GLN A 313 14.10 -14.27 -18.57
N LEU A 314 15.12 -14.36 -17.71
CA LEU A 314 16.52 -14.44 -18.13
C LEU A 314 16.80 -15.71 -18.94
N ALA A 315 16.18 -16.86 -18.59
CA ALA A 315 16.26 -18.08 -19.36
C ALA A 315 15.72 -17.93 -20.80
N GLN A 316 14.71 -17.09 -20.99
CA GLN A 316 14.19 -16.79 -22.32
C GLN A 316 14.98 -15.68 -23.02
N PHE A 317 15.36 -14.63 -22.29
CA PHE A 317 16.09 -13.48 -22.82
C PHE A 317 17.49 -13.81 -23.34
N VAL A 318 18.14 -14.86 -22.79
CA VAL A 318 19.45 -15.30 -23.26
C VAL A 318 19.46 -15.69 -24.75
N HIS A 319 18.31 -16.09 -25.29
CA HIS A 319 18.13 -16.50 -26.69
C HIS A 319 17.89 -15.33 -27.66
N ASP A 320 17.68 -14.11 -27.13
CA ASP A 320 17.44 -12.92 -27.93
C ASP A 320 18.63 -11.93 -27.80
N PRO A 321 19.45 -11.77 -28.86
CA PRO A 321 20.58 -10.86 -28.84
C PRO A 321 20.20 -9.40 -28.55
N GLU A 322 19.00 -8.96 -28.94
CA GLU A 322 18.53 -7.58 -28.73
C GLU A 322 18.44 -7.23 -27.26
N LEU A 323 18.18 -8.22 -26.39
CA LEU A 323 18.07 -8.03 -24.94
C LEU A 323 19.43 -7.76 -24.27
N ARG A 324 20.53 -8.19 -24.90
CA ARG A 324 21.90 -7.89 -24.44
C ARG A 324 22.33 -6.47 -24.79
N GLU A 325 21.71 -5.86 -25.82
CA GLU A 325 21.95 -4.51 -26.26
C GLU A 325 20.96 -3.50 -25.65
N SER A 326 19.99 -4.02 -24.91
CA SER A 326 18.96 -3.23 -24.21
C SER A 326 19.28 -3.09 -22.74
N GLU A 327 18.77 -2.06 -22.11
CA GLU A 327 18.88 -1.82 -20.68
C GLU A 327 17.74 -2.54 -19.95
N LEU A 328 18.06 -3.64 -19.24
CA LEU A 328 17.11 -4.38 -18.40
C LEU A 328 17.14 -3.81 -16.99
N ILE A 329 15.99 -3.37 -16.48
CA ILE A 329 15.84 -2.75 -15.16
C ILE A 329 14.73 -3.49 -14.40
N TYR A 330 15.10 -4.39 -13.51
CA TYR A 330 14.18 -4.96 -12.55
C TYR A 330 13.98 -4.00 -11.39
N VAL A 331 12.75 -3.85 -10.92
CA VAL A 331 12.42 -2.99 -9.78
C VAL A 331 11.84 -3.85 -8.66
N LEU A 332 12.60 -4.03 -7.60
CA LEU A 332 12.15 -4.82 -6.45
C LEU A 332 11.23 -3.96 -5.57
N ASP A 333 9.94 -4.22 -5.65
CA ASP A 333 8.87 -3.59 -4.87
C ASP A 333 8.47 -4.40 -3.61
N SER A 334 9.34 -5.35 -3.22
CA SER A 334 9.25 -6.18 -2.02
C SER A 334 10.60 -6.17 -1.32
N PRO A 335 10.95 -5.09 -0.59
CA PRO A 335 12.28 -4.91 0.01
C PRO A 335 12.68 -6.02 0.99
N GLU A 336 11.71 -6.73 1.56
CA GLU A 336 11.93 -7.89 2.41
C GLU A 336 12.58 -9.06 1.66
N LEU A 337 12.48 -9.10 0.32
CA LEU A 337 13.09 -10.12 -0.53
C LEU A 337 14.49 -9.73 -1.05
N ALA A 338 15.02 -8.55 -0.66
CA ALA A 338 16.24 -7.99 -1.22
C ALA A 338 17.44 -8.95 -1.10
N SER A 339 17.70 -9.50 0.09
CA SER A 339 18.84 -10.41 0.29
C SER A 339 18.72 -11.70 -0.51
N ALA A 340 17.51 -12.25 -0.65
CA ALA A 340 17.28 -13.45 -1.44
C ALA A 340 17.45 -13.16 -2.93
N LEU A 341 16.96 -12.00 -3.41
CA LEU A 341 17.10 -11.60 -4.80
C LEU A 341 18.56 -11.30 -5.16
N GLU A 342 19.32 -10.60 -4.32
CA GLU A 342 20.73 -10.30 -4.57
C GLU A 342 21.56 -11.56 -4.81
N LEU A 343 21.35 -12.57 -3.94
CA LEU A 343 22.03 -13.85 -4.07
C LEU A 343 21.65 -14.58 -5.37
N SER A 344 20.35 -14.68 -5.66
CA SER A 344 19.88 -15.35 -6.87
C SER A 344 20.25 -14.61 -8.14
N ALA A 345 20.18 -13.28 -8.15
CA ALA A 345 20.52 -12.43 -9.29
C ALA A 345 21.99 -12.60 -9.72
N GLY A 346 22.92 -12.67 -8.75
CA GLY A 346 24.34 -12.97 -9.04
C GLY A 346 24.53 -14.34 -9.70
N GLN A 347 23.88 -15.38 -9.18
CA GLN A 347 23.94 -16.72 -9.74
C GLN A 347 23.32 -16.80 -11.14
N LEU A 348 22.20 -16.14 -11.35
CA LEU A 348 21.49 -16.10 -12.63
C LEU A 348 22.29 -15.33 -13.69
N PHE A 349 22.97 -14.25 -13.30
CA PHE A 349 23.89 -13.57 -14.20
C PHE A 349 25.06 -14.46 -14.61
N GLU A 350 25.68 -15.18 -13.70
CA GLU A 350 26.74 -16.14 -14.03
C GLU A 350 26.24 -17.25 -14.95
N LEU A 351 25.00 -17.71 -14.80
CA LEU A 351 24.41 -18.78 -15.59
C LEU A 351 24.04 -18.32 -17.02
N TYR A 352 23.36 -17.20 -17.15
CA TYR A 352 22.78 -16.75 -18.43
C TYR A 352 23.61 -15.65 -19.12
N GLY A 353 24.43 -14.90 -18.39
CA GLY A 353 25.28 -13.84 -18.93
C GLY A 353 24.52 -12.70 -19.62
N VAL A 354 23.25 -12.49 -19.29
CA VAL A 354 22.44 -11.35 -19.73
C VAL A 354 22.65 -10.23 -18.72
N PRO A 355 23.15 -9.04 -19.13
CA PRO A 355 23.36 -7.92 -18.19
C PRO A 355 22.03 -7.30 -17.76
N PHE A 356 21.89 -6.93 -16.48
CA PHE A 356 20.71 -6.24 -15.96
C PHE A 356 21.02 -5.45 -14.69
N ARG A 357 20.12 -4.54 -14.35
CA ARG A 357 20.11 -3.82 -13.07
C ARG A 357 18.91 -4.22 -12.21
N VAL A 358 19.07 -4.10 -10.90
CA VAL A 358 17.97 -4.21 -9.95
C VAL A 358 17.88 -2.92 -9.15
N ALA A 359 16.82 -2.17 -9.30
CA ALA A 359 16.51 -1.02 -8.46
C ALA A 359 15.68 -1.51 -7.25
N VAL A 360 16.23 -1.41 -6.05
CA VAL A 360 15.59 -1.85 -4.81
C VAL A 360 14.85 -0.67 -4.20
N LEU A 361 13.54 -0.78 -4.01
CA LEU A 361 12.76 0.23 -3.33
C LEU A 361 12.90 0.11 -1.81
N ALA A 362 12.83 1.25 -1.11
CA ALA A 362 12.89 1.29 0.35
C ALA A 362 11.63 0.70 1.01
N GLN A 363 10.50 0.74 0.31
CA GLN A 363 9.20 0.23 0.74
C GLN A 363 8.36 -0.13 -0.48
N ASN A 364 7.34 -0.98 -0.29
CA ASN A 364 6.35 -1.25 -1.34
C ASN A 364 5.62 0.03 -1.77
N GLY A 365 5.65 0.34 -3.06
CA GLY A 365 4.98 1.48 -3.69
C GLY A 365 3.77 1.09 -4.53
N GLY A 366 3.69 -0.17 -4.94
CA GLY A 366 2.71 -0.69 -5.90
C GLY A 366 3.14 -0.50 -7.34
N TYR A 367 2.37 -1.10 -8.25
CA TYR A 367 2.69 -1.24 -9.68
C TYR A 367 3.08 0.07 -10.36
N SER A 368 2.24 1.10 -10.25
CA SER A 368 2.50 2.41 -10.88
C SER A 368 3.80 3.03 -10.39
N VAL A 369 4.02 3.01 -9.07
CA VAL A 369 5.21 3.60 -8.45
C VAL A 369 6.47 2.82 -8.84
N ALA A 370 6.43 1.50 -8.82
CA ALA A 370 7.56 0.66 -9.23
C ALA A 370 7.98 0.94 -10.67
N ASN A 371 7.02 1.00 -11.62
CA ASN A 371 7.30 1.35 -13.01
C ASN A 371 7.85 2.77 -13.13
N ASN A 372 7.28 3.75 -12.43
CA ASN A 372 7.77 5.14 -12.45
C ASN A 372 9.20 5.25 -11.90
N ARG A 373 9.53 4.52 -10.82
CA ARG A 373 10.90 4.48 -10.27
C ARG A 373 11.87 3.80 -11.23
N GLY A 374 11.48 2.70 -11.86
CA GLY A 374 12.29 2.07 -12.92
C GLY A 374 12.54 3.02 -14.09
N ALA A 375 11.51 3.69 -14.58
CA ALA A 375 11.61 4.69 -15.64
C ALA A 375 12.54 5.85 -15.26
N SER A 376 12.57 6.27 -14.00
CA SER A 376 13.41 7.38 -13.53
C SER A 376 14.93 7.09 -13.58
N VAL A 377 15.33 5.82 -13.64
CA VAL A 377 16.74 5.39 -13.77
C VAL A 377 17.05 4.85 -15.16
N ALA A 378 16.07 4.80 -16.05
CA ALA A 378 16.22 4.37 -17.43
C ALA A 378 16.94 5.41 -18.29
N GLY A 379 17.85 4.97 -19.16
CA GLY A 379 18.63 5.82 -20.08
C GLY A 379 18.17 5.76 -21.52
N GLY A 380 17.35 4.77 -21.92
CA GLY A 380 16.91 4.55 -23.29
C GLY A 380 15.93 5.61 -23.80
N GLU A 381 15.86 5.77 -25.11
CA GLU A 381 14.89 6.65 -25.75
C GLU A 381 13.47 6.09 -25.67
N LEU A 382 13.33 4.77 -25.76
CA LEU A 382 12.08 4.04 -25.63
C LEU A 382 12.04 3.30 -24.29
N LEU A 383 10.95 3.42 -23.58
CA LEU A 383 10.62 2.61 -22.42
C LEU A 383 9.69 1.46 -22.84
N LEU A 384 9.99 0.27 -22.36
CA LEU A 384 9.07 -0.85 -22.35
C LEU A 384 8.73 -1.16 -20.90
N LEU A 385 7.49 -0.93 -20.49
CA LEU A 385 6.96 -1.47 -19.24
C LEU A 385 6.59 -2.92 -19.49
N LEU A 386 7.14 -3.85 -18.71
CA LEU A 386 6.97 -5.28 -18.90
C LEU A 386 6.73 -5.96 -17.56
N ASN A 387 5.62 -6.70 -17.43
CA ASN A 387 5.40 -7.51 -16.23
C ASN A 387 6.41 -8.64 -16.11
N SER A 388 6.75 -9.02 -14.89
CA SER A 388 7.71 -10.10 -14.62
C SER A 388 7.23 -11.47 -15.10
N ASP A 389 5.92 -11.68 -15.19
CA ASP A 389 5.25 -12.91 -15.66
C ASP A 389 4.89 -12.86 -17.15
N VAL A 390 5.50 -11.95 -17.93
CA VAL A 390 5.39 -11.89 -19.38
C VAL A 390 6.62 -12.51 -20.03
N ILE A 391 6.39 -13.47 -20.93
CA ILE A 391 7.43 -14.25 -21.61
C ILE A 391 7.26 -14.14 -23.12
N PRO A 392 8.28 -13.70 -23.89
CA PRO A 392 8.20 -13.63 -25.36
C PRO A 392 8.05 -15.00 -26.01
N ASP A 393 7.27 -15.10 -27.10
CA ASP A 393 7.12 -16.33 -27.90
C ASP A 393 8.33 -16.64 -28.83
N GLY A 394 9.30 -15.72 -28.90
CA GLY A 394 10.53 -15.88 -29.70
C GLY A 394 11.35 -14.62 -29.80
N PRO A 395 12.55 -14.66 -30.41
CA PRO A 395 13.47 -13.53 -30.46
C PRO A 395 13.04 -12.44 -31.47
N GLY A 396 13.62 -11.25 -31.32
CA GLY A 396 13.43 -10.10 -32.23
C GLY A 396 12.08 -9.39 -32.04
N TRP A 397 11.36 -9.68 -30.98
CA TRP A 397 10.07 -9.04 -30.67
C TRP A 397 10.22 -7.57 -30.31
N LEU A 398 11.28 -7.22 -29.54
CA LEU A 398 11.55 -5.87 -29.06
C LEU A 398 11.89 -4.93 -30.23
N GLY A 399 12.75 -5.39 -31.15
CA GLY A 399 13.13 -4.63 -32.33
C GLY A 399 11.94 -4.38 -33.27
N ARG A 400 11.03 -5.35 -33.39
CA ARG A 400 9.77 -5.14 -34.15
C ARG A 400 8.89 -4.07 -33.52
N MET A 401 8.74 -4.09 -32.19
CA MET A 401 8.00 -3.04 -31.48
C MET A 401 8.66 -1.66 -31.66
N ALA A 402 9.97 -1.58 -31.44
CA ALA A 402 10.72 -0.33 -31.54
C ALA A 402 10.65 0.25 -32.96
N SER A 403 10.82 -0.57 -34.00
CA SER A 403 10.73 -0.14 -35.40
C SER A 403 9.34 0.39 -35.74
N PHE A 404 8.29 -0.34 -35.34
CA PHE A 404 6.91 0.14 -35.55
C PHE A 404 6.64 1.45 -34.83
N TYR A 405 7.10 1.58 -33.56
CA TYR A 405 6.91 2.80 -32.78
C TYR A 405 7.54 4.03 -33.44
N GLU A 406 8.73 3.88 -34.02
CA GLU A 406 9.43 4.98 -34.71
C GLU A 406 8.82 5.34 -36.06
N GLU A 407 8.32 4.36 -36.80
CA GLU A 407 7.72 4.57 -38.11
C GLU A 407 6.32 5.17 -38.03
N GLN A 408 5.58 4.88 -36.96
CA GLN A 408 4.20 5.30 -36.81
C GLN A 408 4.10 6.74 -36.29
N LYS A 409 3.59 7.63 -37.14
CA LYS A 409 3.36 9.04 -36.76
C LYS A 409 2.20 9.20 -35.81
N GLY A 410 2.39 10.06 -34.81
CA GLY A 410 1.32 10.35 -33.83
C GLY A 410 1.10 9.25 -32.81
N ILE A 411 2.00 8.26 -32.73
CA ILE A 411 1.94 7.20 -31.75
C ILE A 411 2.24 7.75 -30.34
N GLY A 412 1.44 7.38 -29.39
CA GLY A 412 1.65 7.66 -27.98
C GLY A 412 2.15 6.43 -27.22
N ALA A 413 1.48 5.28 -27.42
CA ALA A 413 1.85 4.00 -26.80
C ALA A 413 1.60 2.84 -27.76
N LEU A 414 2.32 1.73 -27.54
CA LEU A 414 2.22 0.52 -28.33
C LEU A 414 2.13 -0.70 -27.41
N GLY A 415 1.16 -1.59 -27.69
CA GLY A 415 1.05 -2.90 -27.03
C GLY A 415 1.06 -4.05 -28.03
N PRO A 416 1.66 -5.19 -27.67
CA PRO A 416 1.65 -6.40 -28.48
C PRO A 416 0.39 -7.24 -28.23
N LYS A 417 0.27 -8.38 -28.93
CA LYS A 417 -0.66 -9.43 -28.61
C LYS A 417 -0.17 -10.19 -27.37
N LEU A 418 -1.05 -10.31 -26.34
CA LEU A 418 -0.76 -11.18 -25.20
C LEU A 418 -1.64 -12.43 -25.28
N LEU A 419 -1.03 -13.55 -24.93
CA LEU A 419 -1.62 -14.88 -24.96
C LEU A 419 -1.68 -15.48 -23.56
N PHE A 420 -2.69 -16.29 -23.32
CA PHE A 420 -2.69 -17.24 -22.22
C PHE A 420 -1.83 -18.46 -22.55
N GLU A 421 -1.51 -19.28 -21.56
CA GLU A 421 -0.69 -20.49 -21.69
C GLU A 421 -1.28 -21.53 -22.67
N ASP A 422 -2.58 -21.45 -22.94
CA ASP A 422 -3.32 -22.33 -23.85
C ASP A 422 -3.45 -21.79 -25.28
N ASP A 423 -2.65 -20.79 -25.66
CA ASP A 423 -2.68 -20.09 -26.95
C ASP A 423 -3.96 -19.28 -27.23
N THR A 424 -4.81 -19.07 -26.24
CA THR A 424 -5.93 -18.16 -26.39
C THR A 424 -5.52 -16.71 -26.15
N LEU A 425 -6.27 -15.80 -26.76
CA LEU A 425 -6.03 -14.36 -26.64
C LEU A 425 -6.34 -13.87 -25.22
N GLN A 426 -5.35 -13.22 -24.61
CA GLN A 426 -5.56 -12.48 -23.38
C GLN A 426 -5.79 -11.00 -23.69
N HIS A 427 -4.99 -10.43 -24.60
CA HIS A 427 -5.03 -9.02 -24.96
C HIS A 427 -4.82 -8.80 -26.46
N ALA A 428 -5.71 -8.03 -27.03
CA ALA A 428 -5.62 -7.51 -28.40
C ALA A 428 -6.07 -6.02 -28.49
N GLY A 429 -5.69 -5.25 -27.46
CA GLY A 429 -6.18 -3.90 -27.18
C GLY A 429 -7.33 -3.91 -26.15
N ILE A 430 -7.59 -2.76 -25.57
CA ILE A 430 -8.66 -2.54 -24.59
C ILE A 430 -9.72 -1.62 -25.21
N LYS A 431 -10.99 -1.96 -24.98
CA LYS A 431 -12.18 -1.12 -25.20
C LYS A 431 -12.88 -0.88 -23.88
N PHE A 432 -13.79 0.08 -23.88
CA PHE A 432 -14.60 0.38 -22.71
C PHE A 432 -16.01 -0.13 -22.91
N GLN A 433 -16.60 -0.68 -21.85
CA GLN A 433 -17.96 -1.16 -21.85
C GLN A 433 -18.69 -0.67 -20.61
N ARG A 434 -19.94 -0.26 -20.78
CA ARG A 434 -20.82 0.07 -19.66
C ARG A 434 -21.85 -1.02 -19.47
N PRO A 435 -22.09 -1.51 -18.24
CA PRO A 435 -23.14 -2.50 -17.99
C PRO A 435 -24.52 -2.03 -18.46
N PRO A 436 -25.39 -2.94 -18.91
CA PRO A 436 -26.78 -2.60 -19.27
C PRO A 436 -27.49 -1.93 -18.08
N GLY A 437 -28.08 -0.75 -18.32
CA GLY A 437 -28.74 0.03 -17.27
C GLY A 437 -27.90 1.13 -16.66
N GLY A 438 -26.67 1.33 -17.13
CA GLY A 438 -25.73 2.34 -16.61
C GLY A 438 -24.78 1.77 -15.57
N GLY A 439 -23.98 2.62 -14.98
CA GLY A 439 -22.95 2.25 -14.02
C GLY A 439 -21.57 2.73 -14.44
N ALA A 440 -20.53 2.19 -13.81
CA ALA A 440 -19.15 2.52 -14.12
C ALA A 440 -18.68 1.90 -15.44
N TRP A 441 -17.71 2.54 -16.07
CA TRP A 441 -17.05 2.01 -17.26
C TRP A 441 -16.06 0.91 -16.87
N GLU A 442 -16.21 -0.25 -17.52
CA GLU A 442 -15.33 -1.40 -17.33
C GLU A 442 -14.37 -1.55 -18.53
N ASN A 443 -13.13 -1.93 -18.25
CA ASN A 443 -12.16 -2.31 -19.26
C ASN A 443 -12.46 -3.70 -19.79
N GLU A 444 -12.53 -3.86 -21.11
CA GLU A 444 -12.71 -5.15 -21.76
C GLU A 444 -11.62 -5.37 -22.82
N HIS A 445 -10.90 -6.48 -22.72
CA HIS A 445 -9.91 -6.84 -23.72
C HIS A 445 -10.61 -7.39 -24.97
N TYR A 446 -10.24 -6.85 -26.14
CA TYR A 446 -10.76 -7.37 -27.40
C TYR A 446 -10.45 -8.87 -27.54
N PHE A 447 -11.45 -9.65 -27.93
CA PHE A 447 -11.32 -11.06 -28.28
C PHE A 447 -10.77 -11.96 -27.18
N LYS A 448 -10.78 -11.56 -25.92
CA LYS A 448 -10.28 -12.36 -24.79
C LYS A 448 -10.90 -13.76 -24.76
N GLY A 449 -10.04 -14.79 -24.65
CA GLY A 449 -10.43 -16.20 -24.61
C GLY A 449 -10.65 -16.84 -25.99
N LEU A 450 -10.54 -16.08 -27.10
CA LEU A 450 -10.60 -16.64 -28.44
C LEU A 450 -9.21 -17.09 -28.92
N HIS A 451 -9.16 -17.92 -29.98
CA HIS A 451 -7.90 -18.46 -30.49
C HIS A 451 -7.00 -17.37 -31.10
N ARG A 452 -5.67 -17.47 -30.92
CA ARG A 452 -4.64 -16.51 -31.38
C ARG A 452 -4.71 -16.20 -32.88
N ASP A 453 -5.13 -17.16 -33.71
CA ASP A 453 -5.22 -17.01 -35.18
C ASP A 453 -6.54 -16.37 -35.66
N LEU A 454 -7.38 -15.86 -34.75
CA LEU A 454 -8.59 -15.15 -35.15
C LEU A 454 -8.25 -14.00 -36.12
N PRO A 455 -8.75 -13.97 -37.38
CA PRO A 455 -8.32 -12.92 -38.32
C PRO A 455 -8.56 -11.51 -37.84
N ALA A 456 -9.65 -11.27 -37.10
CA ALA A 456 -9.96 -9.95 -36.55
C ALA A 456 -8.96 -9.48 -35.43
N ALA A 457 -8.31 -10.42 -34.76
CA ALA A 457 -7.27 -10.13 -33.78
C ALA A 457 -5.88 -9.95 -34.41
N ASN A 458 -5.71 -10.28 -35.68
CA ASN A 458 -4.44 -10.19 -36.41
C ASN A 458 -4.41 -8.96 -37.35
N VAL A 459 -4.92 -7.83 -36.87
CA VAL A 459 -4.96 -6.55 -37.59
C VAL A 459 -4.32 -5.48 -36.74
N THR A 460 -3.22 -4.90 -37.23
CA THR A 460 -2.57 -3.72 -36.63
C THR A 460 -3.52 -2.53 -36.72
N ARG A 461 -3.84 -1.91 -35.59
CA ARG A 461 -4.82 -0.82 -35.52
C ARG A 461 -4.63 0.08 -34.29
N PRO A 462 -5.14 1.32 -34.36
CA PRO A 462 -5.29 2.12 -33.15
C PRO A 462 -6.39 1.49 -32.25
N VAL A 463 -6.20 1.61 -30.93
CA VAL A 463 -7.10 1.13 -29.90
C VAL A 463 -7.19 2.17 -28.78
N PRO A 464 -8.27 2.21 -27.98
CA PRO A 464 -8.37 3.16 -26.86
C PRO A 464 -7.23 3.06 -25.85
N ALA A 465 -6.81 1.85 -25.54
CA ALA A 465 -5.69 1.59 -24.63
C ALA A 465 -5.08 0.20 -24.88
N VAL A 466 -3.88 -0.02 -24.37
CA VAL A 466 -3.19 -1.32 -24.29
C VAL A 466 -2.83 -1.63 -22.85
N SER A 467 -2.65 -2.93 -22.58
CA SER A 467 -2.33 -3.41 -21.25
C SER A 467 -0.95 -2.97 -20.77
N GLY A 468 -0.84 -2.53 -19.54
CA GLY A 468 0.41 -2.26 -18.85
C GLY A 468 1.32 -3.49 -18.72
N ALA A 469 0.79 -4.70 -18.91
CA ALA A 469 1.58 -5.93 -18.87
C ALA A 469 2.73 -5.93 -19.91
N CYS A 470 2.53 -5.27 -21.07
CA CYS A 470 3.59 -4.97 -22.04
C CYS A 470 3.22 -3.70 -22.83
N LEU A 471 3.85 -2.58 -22.51
CA LEU A 471 3.55 -1.27 -23.09
C LEU A 471 4.85 -0.55 -23.44
N MET A 472 5.01 -0.19 -24.72
CA MET A 472 6.12 0.64 -25.20
C MET A 472 5.68 2.09 -25.36
N ILE A 473 6.54 3.03 -24.93
CA ILE A 473 6.33 4.48 -24.99
C ILE A 473 7.67 5.21 -25.07
N ALA A 474 7.74 6.34 -25.75
CA ALA A 474 8.92 7.19 -25.68
C ALA A 474 9.14 7.69 -24.24
N ARG A 475 10.37 7.57 -23.71
CA ARG A 475 10.70 7.95 -22.32
C ARG A 475 10.34 9.40 -22.04
N GLU A 476 10.73 10.33 -22.91
CA GLU A 476 10.39 11.75 -22.74
C GLU A 476 8.87 12.02 -22.70
N LEU A 477 8.09 11.25 -23.48
CA LEU A 477 6.64 11.35 -23.46
C LEU A 477 6.07 10.81 -22.15
N PHE A 478 6.57 9.68 -21.67
CA PHE A 478 6.17 9.09 -20.39
C PHE A 478 6.42 10.07 -19.23
N GLU A 479 7.61 10.67 -19.18
CA GLU A 479 7.96 11.71 -18.20
C GLU A 479 7.05 12.95 -18.33
N LYS A 480 6.82 13.41 -19.54
CA LYS A 480 5.99 14.60 -19.82
C LYS A 480 4.53 14.42 -19.42
N VAL A 481 3.99 13.22 -19.55
CA VAL A 481 2.61 12.93 -19.10
C VAL A 481 2.53 12.61 -17.61
N GLY A 482 3.67 12.52 -16.91
CA GLY A 482 3.74 12.26 -15.46
C GLY A 482 3.70 10.78 -15.09
N GLY A 483 4.08 9.89 -16.01
CA GLY A 483 4.13 8.44 -15.78
C GLY A 483 2.78 7.79 -15.54
N LEU A 484 2.76 6.67 -14.84
CA LEU A 484 1.54 6.03 -14.36
C LEU A 484 1.06 6.71 -13.08
N ARG A 485 -0.26 6.94 -12.96
CA ARG A 485 -0.82 7.58 -11.77
C ARG A 485 -0.91 6.62 -10.60
N GLY A 486 -0.24 6.93 -9.49
CA GLY A 486 -0.24 6.13 -8.27
C GLY A 486 -1.56 6.11 -7.50
N MET A 487 -2.56 6.91 -7.91
CA MET A 487 -3.89 6.93 -7.30
C MET A 487 -4.71 5.66 -7.60
N PHE A 488 -4.38 4.92 -8.67
CA PHE A 488 -4.92 3.59 -8.93
C PHE A 488 -4.22 2.57 -8.04
N VAL A 489 -5.00 1.81 -7.30
CA VAL A 489 -4.49 0.93 -6.26
C VAL A 489 -4.10 -0.42 -6.85
N GLN A 490 -2.88 -0.86 -6.62
CA GLN A 490 -2.36 -2.20 -6.93
C GLN A 490 -2.29 -2.60 -8.42
N GLY A 491 -2.36 -1.66 -9.36
CA GLY A 491 -2.13 -1.98 -10.76
C GLY A 491 -3.38 -2.50 -11.49
N ASP A 492 -4.36 -1.63 -11.64
CA ASP A 492 -5.57 -1.85 -12.44
C ASP A 492 -6.10 -0.47 -12.85
N TYR A 493 -6.34 -0.23 -14.15
CA TYR A 493 -6.79 1.03 -14.76
C TYR A 493 -5.73 2.14 -14.95
N GLU A 494 -4.51 2.04 -14.44
CA GLU A 494 -3.44 3.03 -14.68
C GLU A 494 -2.96 3.05 -16.14
N ASP A 495 -3.05 1.92 -16.83
CA ASP A 495 -2.71 1.77 -18.23
C ASP A 495 -3.75 2.42 -19.15
N THR A 496 -5.03 2.24 -18.87
CA THR A 496 -6.11 2.88 -19.60
C THR A 496 -6.19 4.38 -19.30
N ASP A 497 -5.90 4.81 -18.07
CA ASP A 497 -5.71 6.22 -17.72
C ASP A 497 -4.57 6.84 -18.55
N LEU A 498 -3.45 6.14 -18.70
CA LEU A 498 -2.33 6.59 -19.55
C LEU A 498 -2.79 6.73 -21.01
N GLY A 499 -3.50 5.74 -21.56
CA GLY A 499 -4.04 5.77 -22.92
C GLY A 499 -4.94 6.99 -23.16
N LEU A 500 -5.85 7.27 -22.24
CA LEU A 500 -6.76 8.43 -22.35
C LEU A 500 -6.01 9.76 -22.21
N ARG A 501 -4.99 9.88 -21.33
CA ARG A 501 -4.12 11.06 -21.24
C ARG A 501 -3.29 11.31 -22.51
N LEU A 502 -2.88 10.25 -23.20
CA LEU A 502 -2.21 10.36 -24.50
C LEU A 502 -3.18 10.84 -25.57
N ARG A 503 -4.41 10.31 -25.59
CA ARG A 503 -5.47 10.73 -26.47
C ARG A 503 -5.85 12.22 -26.32
N GLU A 504 -5.96 12.75 -25.11
CA GLU A 504 -6.15 14.19 -24.86
C GLU A 504 -5.08 15.06 -25.51
N ARG A 505 -3.89 14.52 -25.75
CA ARG A 505 -2.78 15.19 -26.44
C ARG A 505 -2.77 14.97 -27.96
N GLY A 506 -3.80 14.31 -28.49
CA GLY A 506 -3.91 13.99 -29.91
C GLY A 506 -2.98 12.86 -30.36
N LEU A 507 -2.55 12.01 -29.44
CA LEU A 507 -1.71 10.84 -29.72
C LEU A 507 -2.57 9.57 -29.67
N GLU A 508 -2.14 8.57 -30.46
CA GLU A 508 -2.84 7.31 -30.59
C GLU A 508 -2.13 6.19 -29.84
N THR A 509 -2.89 5.27 -29.27
CA THR A 509 -2.38 4.01 -28.73
C THR A 509 -2.59 2.94 -29.78
N TRP A 510 -1.57 2.14 -30.08
CA TRP A 510 -1.60 1.14 -31.14
C TRP A 510 -1.46 -0.28 -30.62
N TYR A 511 -2.10 -1.19 -31.28
CA TYR A 511 -2.00 -2.65 -31.08
C TYR A 511 -1.24 -3.28 -32.24
N LEU A 512 -0.21 -4.09 -31.93
CA LEU A 512 0.69 -4.74 -32.88
C LEU A 512 0.60 -6.28 -32.76
N PRO A 513 -0.23 -6.96 -33.54
CA PRO A 513 -0.44 -8.41 -33.43
C PRO A 513 0.73 -9.26 -33.90
N GLU A 514 1.69 -8.71 -34.68
CA GLU A 514 2.86 -9.42 -35.19
C GLU A 514 3.88 -9.73 -34.09
N VAL A 515 3.70 -9.13 -32.91
CA VAL A 515 4.47 -9.42 -31.70
C VAL A 515 3.56 -10.15 -30.73
N GLU A 516 3.96 -11.34 -30.33
CA GLU A 516 3.21 -12.22 -29.43
C GLU A 516 4.04 -12.55 -28.19
N LEU A 517 3.43 -12.40 -27.01
CA LEU A 517 4.02 -12.75 -25.73
C LEU A 517 2.99 -13.50 -24.88
N TYR A 518 3.46 -14.45 -24.07
CA TYR A 518 2.63 -15.13 -23.08
C TYR A 518 2.62 -14.34 -21.78
N HIS A 519 1.45 -14.16 -21.17
CA HIS A 519 1.28 -13.52 -19.89
C HIS A 519 0.59 -14.45 -18.89
N LEU A 520 1.32 -14.88 -17.87
CA LEU A 520 0.92 -15.87 -16.88
C LEU A 520 0.05 -15.23 -15.77
N GLU A 521 -1.06 -14.63 -16.13
CA GLU A 521 -1.92 -13.77 -15.30
C GLU A 521 -2.25 -14.37 -13.91
N GLY A 522 -2.31 -13.53 -12.88
CA GLY A 522 -2.90 -13.87 -11.58
C GLY A 522 -1.95 -14.46 -10.54
N GLN A 523 -0.65 -14.34 -10.73
CA GLN A 523 0.36 -14.96 -9.86
C GLN A 523 0.64 -14.19 -8.54
N SER A 524 0.16 -12.95 -8.38
CA SER A 524 0.66 -12.04 -7.34
C SER A 524 -0.32 -11.71 -6.20
N TYR A 525 -1.65 -11.95 -6.28
CA TYR A 525 -2.62 -11.47 -5.29
C TYR A 525 -3.75 -12.43 -4.95
N ALA A 526 -4.22 -12.38 -3.67
CA ALA A 526 -5.43 -13.08 -3.23
C ALA A 526 -6.69 -12.43 -3.84
N LEU A 527 -7.63 -13.25 -4.34
CA LEU A 527 -8.81 -12.83 -5.10
C LEU A 527 -9.71 -11.80 -4.40
N GLU A 528 -9.95 -11.94 -3.08
CA GLU A 528 -10.89 -11.08 -2.34
C GLU A 528 -10.38 -9.63 -2.21
N THR A 529 -9.10 -9.46 -1.91
CA THR A 529 -8.47 -8.14 -1.79
C THR A 529 -8.45 -7.42 -3.14
N ARG A 530 -8.22 -8.16 -4.23
CA ARG A 530 -8.23 -7.64 -5.60
C ARG A 530 -9.59 -7.08 -5.98
N HIS A 531 -10.69 -7.73 -5.60
CA HIS A 531 -12.04 -7.27 -5.96
C HIS A 531 -12.42 -5.91 -5.36
N ALA A 532 -12.09 -5.67 -4.08
CA ALA A 532 -12.41 -4.41 -3.43
C ALA A 532 -11.63 -3.24 -4.06
N MET A 533 -10.36 -3.47 -4.38
CA MET A 533 -9.48 -2.47 -5.00
C MET A 533 -9.87 -2.18 -6.44
N SER A 534 -10.19 -3.21 -7.21
CA SER A 534 -10.67 -3.06 -8.59
C SER A 534 -11.94 -2.22 -8.65
N ARG A 535 -12.88 -2.40 -7.72
CA ARG A 535 -14.11 -1.57 -7.65
C ARG A 535 -13.81 -0.10 -7.43
N TYR A 536 -12.86 0.22 -6.54
CA TYR A 536 -12.41 1.60 -6.34
C TYR A 536 -11.81 2.17 -7.62
N ASN A 537 -10.91 1.43 -8.29
CA ASN A 537 -10.27 1.86 -9.52
C ASN A 537 -11.27 2.07 -10.67
N VAL A 538 -12.22 1.14 -10.85
CA VAL A 538 -13.33 1.26 -11.83
C VAL A 538 -14.12 2.55 -11.62
N TRP A 539 -14.52 2.80 -10.37
CA TRP A 539 -15.27 3.99 -10.03
C TRP A 539 -14.44 5.27 -10.26
N LEU A 540 -13.19 5.29 -9.78
CA LEU A 540 -12.27 6.42 -9.95
C LEU A 540 -12.02 6.73 -11.42
N HIS A 541 -11.71 5.70 -12.21
CA HIS A 541 -11.48 5.81 -13.64
C HIS A 541 -12.71 6.36 -14.38
N THR A 542 -13.89 5.82 -14.09
CA THR A 542 -15.13 6.35 -14.64
C THR A 542 -15.32 7.81 -14.29
N ARG A 543 -15.09 8.18 -13.03
CA ARG A 543 -15.26 9.56 -12.58
C ARG A 543 -14.31 10.55 -13.25
N LEU A 544 -13.09 10.09 -13.54
CA LEU A 544 -12.08 10.90 -14.24
C LEU A 544 -12.37 11.06 -15.73
N TRP A 545 -12.93 10.03 -16.37
CA TRP A 545 -12.91 9.88 -17.81
C TRP A 545 -14.28 9.63 -18.46
N ASP A 546 -15.40 9.81 -17.77
CA ASP A 546 -16.75 9.46 -18.26
C ASP A 546 -17.03 10.03 -19.67
N SER A 547 -16.80 11.34 -19.85
CA SER A 547 -17.05 12.01 -21.13
C SER A 547 -16.11 11.57 -22.26
N GLU A 548 -14.84 11.37 -21.94
CA GLU A 548 -13.81 10.96 -22.89
C GLU A 548 -14.01 9.51 -23.33
N ILE A 549 -14.41 8.65 -22.40
CA ILE A 549 -14.73 7.26 -22.71
C ILE A 549 -15.98 7.17 -23.57
N GLU A 550 -17.02 7.95 -23.25
CA GLU A 550 -18.23 8.00 -24.08
C GLU A 550 -17.89 8.43 -25.52
N ALA A 551 -17.04 9.47 -25.67
CA ALA A 551 -16.61 9.94 -26.99
C ALA A 551 -15.81 8.88 -27.77
N VAL A 552 -14.83 8.24 -27.13
CA VAL A 552 -14.00 7.23 -27.81
C VAL A 552 -14.79 5.97 -28.16
N THR A 553 -15.76 5.58 -27.33
CA THR A 553 -16.63 4.43 -27.60
C THR A 553 -17.53 4.69 -28.81
N ALA A 554 -18.10 5.89 -28.89
CA ALA A 554 -18.94 6.28 -30.05
C ALA A 554 -18.16 6.38 -31.38
N GLU A 555 -16.85 6.59 -31.35
CA GLU A 555 -16.01 6.60 -32.57
C GLU A 555 -15.71 5.17 -33.08
N ILE A 556 -15.77 4.17 -32.22
CA ILE A 556 -15.42 2.77 -32.55
C ILE A 556 -16.65 1.98 -32.99
N GLU A 557 -17.85 2.32 -32.50
CA GLU A 557 -19.12 1.76 -32.95
C GLU A 557 -19.49 2.26 -34.37
#